data_54227a316ddb5bde9ad2c635885c321a
#
_entry.id   54227a316ddb5bde9ad2c635885c321a
#
_cell.length_a   1.000
_cell.length_b   1.000
_cell.length_c   1.000
_cell.angle_alpha   90.00
_cell.angle_beta   90.00
_cell.angle_gamma   90.00
#
_symmetry.space_group_name_H-M   'P 1'
#
loop_
_entity.id
_entity.type
_entity.pdbx_description
1 polymer ?
#
loop_
_entity_poly.entity_id
_entity_poly.type
_entity_poly.pdbx_seq_one_letter_code
_entity_poly.pdbx_strand_id
1 'polypeptide(L)'
;MLAGEKMGIATVTGNILSSDVFYDDDATAFDKWRKMGVLAVEMEAAALYMNAARAGKKALCLLTISDDIYGGKSLSVEDRQMGFTDMMKIALEIA
;
A
#
# COMPACT_ATOMS: atom_id res chain seq x y z
N MET A 1 9.98 7.26 -6.17
CA MET A 1 10.80 6.64 -5.10
C MET A 1 12.15 6.23 -5.67
N LEU A 2 13.24 6.77 -5.10
CA LEU A 2 14.59 6.57 -5.63
C LEU A 2 15.07 5.12 -5.60
N ALA A 3 14.74 4.39 -4.53
CA ALA A 3 15.13 2.97 -4.42
C ALA A 3 14.51 2.10 -5.51
N GLY A 4 13.24 2.34 -5.84
CA GLY A 4 12.56 1.66 -6.94
C GLY A 4 13.16 2.00 -8.29
N GLU A 5 13.49 3.26 -8.53
CA GLU A 5 14.13 3.71 -9.77
C GLU A 5 15.48 3.04 -9.97
N LYS A 6 16.31 2.96 -8.93
CA LYS A 6 17.61 2.26 -8.98
C LYS A 6 17.49 0.79 -9.36
N MET A 7 16.41 0.14 -8.95
CA MET A 7 16.16 -1.29 -9.20
C MET A 7 15.36 -1.54 -10.46
N GLY A 8 14.92 -0.50 -11.16
CA GLY A 8 14.03 -0.63 -12.32
C GLY A 8 12.61 -1.06 -11.96
N ILE A 9 12.19 -0.83 -10.73
CA ILE A 9 10.85 -1.16 -10.22
C ILE A 9 10.00 0.10 -10.22
N ALA A 10 8.85 0.06 -10.91
CA ALA A 10 7.91 1.15 -10.93
C ALA A 10 7.19 1.29 -9.57
N THR A 11 7.22 2.49 -9.02
CA THR A 11 6.54 2.80 -7.75
C THR A 11 5.70 4.06 -7.88
N VAL A 12 4.63 4.14 -7.08
CA VAL A 12 3.79 5.33 -6.95
C VAL A 12 3.75 5.72 -5.48
N THR A 13 3.98 7.01 -5.20
CA THR A 13 3.94 7.55 -3.85
C THR A 13 2.70 8.42 -3.68
N GLY A 14 1.97 8.24 -2.60
CA GLY A 14 0.79 9.04 -2.33
C GLY A 14 0.06 8.59 -1.08
N ASN A 15 -1.19 9.03 -0.95
CA ASN A 15 -2.00 8.75 0.21
C ASN A 15 -2.69 7.40 0.11
N ILE A 16 -2.81 6.74 1.25
CA ILE A 16 -3.52 5.47 1.40
C ILE A 16 -4.54 5.58 2.51
N LEU A 17 -5.55 4.74 2.47
CA LEU A 17 -6.56 4.60 3.51
C LEU A 17 -6.25 3.40 4.38
N SER A 18 -6.16 3.59 5.69
CA SER A 18 -6.20 2.49 6.66
C SER A 18 -7.64 2.26 7.10
N SER A 19 -8.15 1.06 6.91
CA SER A 19 -9.53 0.71 7.24
C SER A 19 -9.58 -0.47 8.20
N ASP A 20 -10.50 -0.42 9.15
CA ASP A 20 -10.79 -1.54 10.04
C ASP A 20 -11.82 -2.50 9.46
N VAL A 21 -12.43 -2.14 8.34
CA VAL A 21 -13.50 -2.91 7.71
C VAL A 21 -13.00 -3.53 6.42
N PHE A 22 -12.94 -4.86 6.37
CA PHE A 22 -12.53 -5.60 5.17
C PHE A 22 -13.68 -5.74 4.18
N TYR A 23 -14.87 -6.08 4.66
CA TYR A 23 -16.09 -6.15 3.86
C TYR A 23 -17.03 -5.03 4.28
N ASP A 24 -17.24 -4.07 3.39
CA ASP A 24 -18.14 -2.93 3.64
C ASP A 24 -19.49 -3.19 2.97
N ASP A 25 -20.59 -2.97 3.72
CA ASP A 25 -21.95 -3.09 3.20
C ASP A 25 -22.29 -1.97 2.19
N ASP A 26 -21.58 -0.84 2.26
CA ASP A 26 -21.74 0.26 1.33
C ASP A 26 -20.79 0.09 0.14
N ALA A 27 -21.33 -0.31 -1.01
CA ALA A 27 -20.55 -0.51 -2.24
C ALA A 27 -19.90 0.78 -2.76
N THR A 28 -20.34 1.96 -2.30
CA THR A 28 -19.82 3.26 -2.73
C THR A 28 -18.82 3.86 -1.75
N ALA A 29 -18.50 3.18 -0.65
CA ALA A 29 -17.66 3.71 0.42
C ALA A 29 -16.29 4.20 -0.07
N PHE A 30 -15.69 3.50 -1.02
CA PHE A 30 -14.37 3.85 -1.55
C PHE A 30 -14.40 4.97 -2.61
N ASP A 31 -15.55 5.27 -3.19
CA ASP A 31 -15.66 6.29 -4.25
C ASP A 31 -15.24 7.67 -3.77
N LYS A 32 -15.62 8.02 -2.55
CA LYS A 32 -15.27 9.30 -1.92
C LYS A 32 -13.76 9.43 -1.72
N TRP A 33 -13.14 8.36 -1.23
CA TRP A 33 -11.70 8.31 -1.02
C TRP A 33 -10.94 8.40 -2.33
N ARG A 34 -11.42 7.71 -3.36
CA ARG A 34 -10.84 7.77 -4.71
C ARG A 34 -10.86 9.19 -5.25
N LYS A 35 -11.96 9.92 -5.09
CA LYS A 35 -12.08 11.33 -5.50
C LYS A 35 -11.07 12.23 -4.80
N MET A 36 -10.68 11.90 -3.58
CA MET A 36 -9.69 12.64 -2.80
C MET A 36 -8.25 12.24 -3.14
N GLY A 37 -8.05 11.39 -4.14
CA GLY A 37 -6.72 10.98 -4.57
C GLY A 37 -6.09 9.88 -3.74
N VAL A 38 -6.88 9.14 -2.96
CA VAL A 38 -6.39 7.98 -2.20
C VAL A 38 -6.13 6.84 -3.19
N LEU A 39 -4.90 6.29 -3.16
CA LEU A 39 -4.42 5.34 -4.14
C LEU A 39 -4.74 3.89 -3.80
N ALA A 40 -4.78 3.56 -2.51
CA ALA A 40 -4.93 2.19 -2.06
C ALA A 40 -5.55 2.13 -0.67
N VAL A 41 -6.01 0.96 -0.27
CA VAL A 41 -6.53 0.68 1.06
C VAL A 41 -5.75 -0.50 1.67
N GLU A 42 -5.46 -0.38 2.96
CA GLU A 42 -4.84 -1.41 3.78
C GLU A 42 -5.41 -1.31 5.21
N MET A 43 -4.89 -2.04 6.16
CA MET A 43 -5.52 -2.15 7.48
C MET A 43 -4.57 -1.86 8.66
N GLU A 44 -3.30 -1.57 8.43
CA GLU A 44 -2.30 -1.50 9.51
C GLU A 44 -1.50 -0.20 9.57
N ALA A 45 -1.41 0.57 8.50
CA ALA A 45 -0.49 1.71 8.42
C ALA A 45 -0.78 2.81 9.43
N ALA A 46 -2.04 3.06 9.77
CA ALA A 46 -2.39 4.07 10.77
C ALA A 46 -1.76 3.75 12.13
N ALA A 47 -1.83 2.49 12.56
CA ALA A 47 -1.22 2.06 13.82
C ALA A 47 0.31 2.12 13.74
N LEU A 48 0.90 1.73 12.62
CA LEU A 48 2.34 1.81 12.40
C LEU A 48 2.84 3.25 12.56
N TYR A 49 2.19 4.20 11.88
CA TYR A 49 2.60 5.60 11.93
C TYR A 49 2.38 6.24 13.29
N MET A 50 1.28 5.92 13.96
CA MET A 50 1.03 6.41 15.33
C MET A 50 2.08 5.89 16.32
N ASN A 51 2.39 4.62 16.27
CA ASN A 51 3.40 4.01 17.15
C ASN A 51 4.80 4.58 16.87
N ALA A 52 5.15 4.78 15.62
CA ALA A 52 6.42 5.39 15.25
C ALA A 52 6.51 6.84 15.75
N ALA A 53 5.48 7.63 15.57
CA ALA A 53 5.43 9.01 16.05
C ALA A 53 5.56 9.09 17.57
N ARG A 54 4.86 8.22 18.29
CA ARG A 54 4.93 8.14 19.76
C ARG A 54 6.34 7.79 20.25
N ALA A 55 7.04 6.93 19.52
CA ALA A 55 8.41 6.51 19.85
C ALA A 55 9.48 7.48 19.32
N GLY A 56 9.12 8.54 18.61
CA GLY A 56 10.06 9.44 17.97
C GLY A 56 10.84 8.82 16.82
N LYS A 57 10.23 7.85 16.14
CA LYS A 57 10.85 7.10 15.04
C LYS A 57 10.20 7.44 13.71
N LYS A 58 10.91 7.13 12.64
CA LYS A 58 10.39 7.26 11.27
C LYS A 58 9.78 5.95 10.82
N ALA A 59 8.70 6.02 10.05
CA ALA A 59 8.07 4.86 9.45
C ALA A 59 7.62 5.17 8.02
N LEU A 60 7.60 4.13 7.20
CA LEU A 60 7.11 4.18 5.84
C LEU A 60 6.33 2.91 5.54
N CYS A 61 5.19 3.05 4.90
CA CYS A 61 4.40 1.93 4.44
C CYS A 61 4.73 1.63 2.98
N LEU A 62 5.13 0.40 2.70
CA LEU A 62 5.34 -0.11 1.35
C LEU A 62 4.25 -1.16 1.08
N LEU A 63 3.62 -1.07 -0.08
CA LEU A 63 2.51 -1.93 -0.44
C LEU A 63 2.73 -2.54 -1.83
N THR A 64 2.33 -3.79 -1.97
CA THR A 64 2.13 -4.45 -3.26
C THR A 64 0.63 -4.53 -3.50
N ILE A 65 0.16 -3.99 -4.62
CA ILE A 65 -1.26 -4.06 -4.95
C ILE A 65 -1.58 -5.49 -5.40
N SER A 66 -2.44 -6.16 -4.64
CA SER A 66 -2.87 -7.54 -4.93
C SER A 66 -4.19 -7.62 -5.69
N ASP A 67 -5.07 -6.65 -5.46
CA ASP A 67 -6.42 -6.62 -6.00
C ASP A 67 -6.77 -5.22 -6.47
N ASP A 68 -7.46 -5.12 -7.61
CA ASP A 68 -8.04 -3.87 -8.10
C ASP A 68 -9.52 -3.85 -7.71
N ILE A 69 -9.89 -2.97 -6.79
CA ILE A 69 -11.25 -2.86 -6.26
C ILE A 69 -12.25 -2.51 -7.38
N TYR A 70 -11.86 -1.64 -8.31
CA TYR A 70 -12.74 -1.16 -9.37
C TYR A 70 -12.66 -2.01 -10.63
N GLY A 71 -11.51 -2.54 -10.94
CA GLY A 71 -11.30 -3.40 -12.13
C GLY A 71 -11.69 -4.85 -11.90
N GLY A 72 -11.92 -5.26 -10.65
CA GLY A 72 -12.26 -6.64 -10.30
C GLY A 72 -11.16 -7.65 -10.58
N LYS A 73 -9.92 -7.20 -10.74
CA LYS A 73 -8.77 -8.06 -11.03
C LYS A 73 -8.01 -8.35 -9.75
N SER A 74 -7.60 -9.61 -9.61
CA SER A 74 -6.68 -10.04 -8.54
C SER A 74 -5.42 -10.61 -9.16
N LEU A 75 -4.29 -10.40 -8.49
CA LEU A 75 -3.03 -11.01 -8.91
C LEU A 75 -3.07 -12.53 -8.72
N SER A 76 -2.41 -13.26 -9.61
CA SER A 76 -2.13 -14.68 -9.40
C SER A 76 -1.21 -14.87 -8.19
N VAL A 77 -1.13 -16.10 -7.68
CA VAL A 77 -0.22 -16.42 -6.57
C VAL A 77 1.24 -16.12 -6.97
N GLU A 78 1.62 -16.42 -8.20
CA GLU A 78 2.97 -16.15 -8.71
C GLU A 78 3.27 -14.66 -8.77
N ASP A 79 2.35 -13.86 -9.31
CA ASP A 79 2.51 -12.40 -9.40
C ASP A 79 2.57 -11.75 -8.02
N ARG A 80 1.80 -12.24 -7.05
CA ARG A 80 1.89 -11.78 -5.66
C ARG A 80 3.26 -12.06 -5.06
N GLN A 81 3.82 -13.24 -5.28
CA GLN A 81 5.16 -13.58 -4.80
C GLN A 81 6.23 -12.70 -5.43
N MET A 82 6.17 -12.44 -6.73
CA MET A 82 7.10 -11.54 -7.42
C MET A 82 6.99 -10.10 -6.90
N GLY A 83 5.77 -9.60 -6.71
CA GLY A 83 5.54 -8.26 -6.16
C GLY A 83 6.06 -8.13 -4.73
N PHE A 84 5.89 -9.13 -3.89
CA PHE A 84 6.42 -9.14 -2.54
C PHE A 84 7.95 -9.17 -2.52
N THR A 85 8.57 -9.90 -3.44
CA THR A 85 10.03 -9.92 -3.58
C THR A 85 10.57 -8.55 -3.95
N ASP A 86 9.96 -7.87 -4.91
CA ASP A 86 10.32 -6.52 -5.30
C ASP A 86 10.16 -5.52 -4.15
N MET A 87 9.08 -5.63 -3.40
CA MET A 87 8.83 -4.80 -2.23
C MET A 87 9.90 -4.99 -1.15
N MET A 88 10.31 -6.24 -0.89
CA MET A 88 11.37 -6.54 0.07
C MET A 88 12.71 -5.96 -0.36
N LYS A 89 13.04 -6.03 -1.66
CA LYS A 89 14.27 -5.43 -2.19
C LYS A 89 14.30 -3.92 -1.98
N ILE A 90 13.17 -3.24 -2.24
CA ILE A 90 13.05 -1.80 -2.00
C ILE A 90 13.21 -1.48 -0.52
N ALA A 91 12.55 -2.25 0.36
CA ALA A 91 12.63 -2.06 1.79
C ALA A 91 14.06 -2.19 2.33
N LEU A 92 14.80 -3.18 1.86
CA LEU A 92 16.20 -3.39 2.25
C LEU A 92 17.12 -2.27 1.76
N GLU A 93 16.86 -1.71 0.58
CA GLU A 93 17.64 -0.59 0.05
C GLU A 93 17.45 0.68 0.88
N ILE A 94 16.26 0.90 1.43
CA ILE A 94 15.93 2.08 2.23
C ILE A 94 16.43 1.94 3.68
N ALA A 95 16.45 0.73 4.18
CA ALA A 95 16.77 0.44 5.59
C ALA A 95 18.21 0.80 5.99
#